data_ae0d2f0dd508c173015f94666299f8af
#
_entry.id   ae0d2f0dd508c173015f94666299f8af
#
_cell.length_a   1.000
_cell.length_b   1.000
_cell.length_c   1.000
_cell.angle_alpha   90.00
_cell.angle_beta   90.00
_cell.angle_gamma   90.00
#
_symmetry.space_group_name_H-M   'P 1'
#
loop_
_entity.id
_entity.type
_entity.pdbx_description
1 polymer ?
#
loop_
_entity_poly.entity_id
_entity_poly.type
_entity_poly.pdbx_seq_one_letter_code
_entity_poly.pdbx_strand_id
1 'polypeptide(L)'
;FAVSEVQISETETPLHRLEMVYRRAMEGLSTADCFLGAFRSVLDGWFYGLEEDVLAEGAGADETTLARRSDELLEQRLAEITRATPQFAAALRAYRAAQRAGDHATAEGLAGWLSGQPNVAASIKRAAGVKGDVDHFAALSFLRGLLLILKDSGFSGLALVLDEIETLQRVRGDV
;
A
#
# COMPACT_ATOMS: atom_id res chain seq x y z
N PHE A 1 9.18 -7.83 -11.19
CA PHE A 1 8.78 -8.21 -9.82
C PHE A 1 9.12 -7.10 -8.84
N ALA A 2 8.27 -6.90 -7.84
CA ALA A 2 8.64 -6.25 -6.61
C ALA A 2 9.21 -7.31 -5.64
N VAL A 3 10.11 -6.92 -4.75
CA VAL A 3 10.74 -7.84 -3.78
C VAL A 3 10.68 -7.23 -2.40
N SER A 4 10.46 -8.05 -1.38
CA SER A 4 10.60 -7.64 0.00
C SER A 4 11.23 -8.77 0.82
N GLU A 5 12.21 -8.41 1.64
CA GLU A 5 12.84 -9.31 2.60
C GLU A 5 12.42 -8.93 4.01
N VAL A 6 12.00 -9.92 4.78
CA VAL A 6 11.53 -9.75 6.16
C VAL A 6 12.29 -10.70 7.07
N GLN A 7 13.04 -10.15 8.00
CA GLN A 7 13.66 -10.93 9.07
C GLN A 7 12.62 -11.28 10.11
N ILE A 8 12.42 -12.57 10.31
CA ILE A 8 11.49 -13.11 11.32
C ILE A 8 12.22 -13.26 12.64
N SER A 9 11.64 -12.76 13.71
CA SER A 9 12.15 -12.93 15.07
C SER A 9 11.02 -13.07 16.06
N GLU A 10 11.25 -13.72 17.18
CA GLU A 10 10.21 -13.92 18.22
C GLU A 10 9.79 -12.62 18.89
N THR A 11 10.68 -11.64 18.97
CA THR A 11 10.47 -10.40 19.71
C THR A 11 10.05 -9.24 18.85
N GLU A 12 10.68 -9.06 17.66
CA GLU A 12 10.45 -7.88 16.82
C GLU A 12 9.49 -8.15 15.67
N THR A 13 9.56 -9.34 15.05
CA THR A 13 8.71 -9.69 13.90
C THR A 13 8.25 -11.14 14.01
N PRO A 14 7.44 -11.48 15.01
CA PRO A 14 6.94 -12.84 15.15
C PRO A 14 5.97 -13.20 14.02
N LEU A 15 6.21 -14.36 13.40
CA LEU A 15 5.46 -14.81 12.21
C LEU A 15 3.94 -14.89 12.43
N HIS A 16 3.50 -15.16 13.65
CA HIS A 16 2.09 -15.24 14.00
C HIS A 16 1.39 -13.87 14.09
N ARG A 17 2.14 -12.78 14.08
CA ARG A 17 1.63 -11.40 14.08
C ARG A 17 1.71 -10.81 12.69
N LEU A 18 0.73 -11.13 11.85
CA LEU A 18 0.72 -10.76 10.42
C LEU A 18 0.78 -9.24 10.19
N GLU A 19 0.26 -8.43 11.11
CA GLU A 19 0.37 -6.96 11.02
C GLU A 19 1.81 -6.48 11.13
N MET A 20 2.65 -7.18 11.90
CA MET A 20 4.08 -6.86 12.01
C MET A 20 4.85 -7.33 10.78
N VAL A 21 4.56 -8.52 10.30
CA VAL A 21 5.14 -9.08 9.06
C VAL A 21 4.77 -8.17 7.87
N TYR A 22 3.51 -7.77 7.76
CA TYR A 22 3.03 -6.84 6.74
C TYR A 22 3.81 -5.52 6.77
N ARG A 23 3.90 -4.88 7.95
CA ARG A 23 4.63 -3.64 8.11
C ARG A 23 6.09 -3.77 7.65
N ARG A 24 6.80 -4.81 8.13
CA ARG A 24 8.18 -5.06 7.72
C ARG A 24 8.30 -5.33 6.22
N ALA A 25 7.34 -6.05 5.64
CA ALA A 25 7.30 -6.27 4.20
C ALA A 25 7.14 -4.95 3.42
N MET A 26 6.33 -4.01 3.92
CA MET A 26 6.17 -2.69 3.27
C MET A 26 7.42 -1.81 3.44
N GLU A 27 8.06 -1.85 4.62
CA GLU A 27 9.31 -1.13 4.90
C GLU A 27 10.46 -1.64 4.01
N GLY A 28 10.55 -2.97 3.81
CA GLY A 28 11.57 -3.63 2.98
C GLY A 28 11.21 -3.74 1.50
N LEU A 29 10.08 -3.19 1.07
CA LEU A 29 9.67 -3.29 -0.34
C LEU A 29 10.69 -2.60 -1.25
N SER A 30 11.07 -3.28 -2.31
CA SER A 30 12.00 -2.81 -3.34
C SER A 30 11.50 -3.14 -4.74
N THR A 31 11.89 -2.31 -5.69
CA THR A 31 11.64 -2.47 -7.12
C THR A 31 12.93 -2.21 -7.90
N ALA A 32 12.93 -2.43 -9.21
CA ALA A 32 14.10 -2.11 -10.04
C ALA A 32 14.51 -0.64 -9.96
N ASP A 33 13.55 0.26 -9.77
CA ASP A 33 13.75 1.71 -9.75
C ASP A 33 13.94 2.27 -8.34
N CYS A 34 13.58 1.50 -7.30
CA CYS A 34 13.67 1.93 -5.90
C CYS A 34 14.11 0.74 -5.02
N PHE A 35 15.35 0.76 -4.55
CA PHE A 35 15.97 -0.38 -3.86
C PHE A 35 15.52 -0.57 -2.41
N LEU A 36 14.90 0.43 -1.79
CA LEU A 36 14.41 0.33 -0.41
C LEU A 36 13.26 1.31 -0.19
N GLY A 37 12.25 0.89 0.57
CA GLY A 37 11.12 1.73 0.90
C GLY A 37 10.24 2.08 -0.31
N ALA A 38 10.17 1.21 -1.30
CA ALA A 38 9.48 1.45 -2.56
C ALA A 38 7.95 1.54 -2.42
N PHE A 39 7.36 1.29 -1.25
CA PHE A 39 5.90 1.26 -1.09
C PHE A 39 5.25 2.55 -1.59
N ARG A 40 5.74 3.71 -1.14
CA ARG A 40 5.22 5.01 -1.59
C ARG A 40 5.47 5.24 -3.08
N SER A 41 6.65 4.91 -3.57
CA SER A 41 6.99 5.02 -4.99
C SER A 41 6.07 4.18 -5.88
N VAL A 42 5.67 2.99 -5.42
CA VAL A 42 4.69 2.14 -6.10
C VAL A 42 3.32 2.81 -6.15
N LEU A 43 2.86 3.39 -5.03
CA LEU A 43 1.58 4.12 -5.01
C LEU A 43 1.60 5.33 -5.96
N ASP A 44 2.64 6.15 -5.87
CA ASP A 44 2.79 7.35 -6.69
C ASP A 44 2.90 7.00 -8.17
N GLY A 45 3.66 5.96 -8.51
CA GLY A 45 3.78 5.44 -9.88
C GLY A 45 2.45 4.92 -10.43
N TRP A 46 1.65 4.26 -9.62
CA TRP A 46 0.31 3.79 -10.00
C TRP A 46 -0.64 4.96 -10.32
N PHE A 47 -0.65 6.00 -9.48
CA PHE A 47 -1.43 7.21 -9.74
C PHE A 47 -0.92 7.99 -10.97
N TYR A 48 0.40 8.04 -11.16
CA TYR A 48 1.00 8.68 -12.32
C TYR A 48 0.62 7.97 -13.62
N GLY A 49 0.69 6.63 -13.66
CA GLY A 49 0.25 5.85 -14.81
C GLY A 49 -1.23 6.04 -15.16
N LEU A 50 -2.08 6.22 -14.14
CA LEU A 50 -3.49 6.57 -14.34
C LEU A 50 -3.65 7.94 -15.03
N GLU A 51 -2.85 8.92 -14.63
CA GLU A 51 -2.88 10.26 -15.28
C GLU A 51 -2.36 10.23 -16.72
N GLU A 52 -1.30 9.44 -16.96
CA GLU A 52 -0.79 9.25 -18.35
C GLU A 52 -1.84 8.61 -19.26
N ASP A 53 -2.56 7.60 -18.78
CA ASP A 53 -3.63 6.96 -19.55
C ASP A 53 -4.75 7.95 -19.90
N VAL A 54 -5.18 8.76 -18.92
CA VAL A 54 -6.19 9.81 -19.15
C VAL A 54 -5.72 10.85 -20.16
N LEU A 55 -4.47 11.28 -20.07
CA LEU A 55 -3.89 12.24 -21.03
C LEU A 55 -3.77 11.64 -22.43
N ALA A 56 -3.41 10.37 -22.55
CA ALA A 56 -3.32 9.68 -23.84
C ALA A 56 -4.69 9.54 -24.51
N GLU A 57 -5.75 9.25 -23.75
CA GLU A 57 -7.12 9.13 -24.26
C GLU A 57 -7.77 10.49 -24.53
N GLY A 58 -7.42 11.51 -23.74
CA GLY A 58 -8.04 12.84 -23.75
C GLY A 58 -7.26 13.92 -24.51
N ALA A 59 -6.44 13.57 -25.49
CA ALA A 59 -5.65 14.53 -26.26
C ALA A 59 -6.53 15.66 -26.81
N GLY A 60 -6.31 16.91 -26.31
CA GLY A 60 -7.09 18.10 -26.69
C GLY A 60 -8.31 18.40 -25.80
N ALA A 61 -8.56 17.63 -24.73
CA ALA A 61 -9.60 17.93 -23.74
C ALA A 61 -9.15 19.05 -22.79
N ASP A 62 -10.13 19.81 -22.26
CA ASP A 62 -9.88 20.83 -21.24
C ASP A 62 -9.56 20.18 -19.87
N GLU A 63 -8.98 20.98 -18.97
CA GLU A 63 -8.54 20.53 -17.63
C GLU A 63 -9.70 19.91 -16.80
N THR A 64 -10.90 20.48 -16.90
CA THR A 64 -12.08 19.99 -16.17
C THR A 64 -12.48 18.60 -16.65
N THR A 65 -12.46 18.39 -17.96
CA THR A 65 -12.76 17.10 -18.58
C THR A 65 -11.71 16.04 -18.20
N LEU A 66 -10.43 16.41 -18.20
CA LEU A 66 -9.33 15.52 -17.78
C LEU A 66 -9.44 15.15 -16.31
N ALA A 67 -9.74 16.11 -15.43
CA ALA A 67 -9.94 15.84 -14.00
C ALA A 67 -11.09 14.85 -13.76
N ARG A 68 -12.25 15.06 -14.41
CA ARG A 68 -13.40 14.16 -14.30
C ARG A 68 -13.06 12.75 -14.80
N ARG A 69 -12.38 12.62 -15.93
CA ARG A 69 -11.95 11.31 -16.46
C ARG A 69 -10.95 10.62 -15.53
N SER A 70 -10.03 11.38 -14.93
CA SER A 70 -9.09 10.84 -13.96
C SER A 70 -9.81 10.24 -12.73
N ASP A 71 -10.85 10.92 -12.23
CA ASP A 71 -11.66 10.42 -11.12
C ASP A 71 -12.47 9.18 -11.52
N GLU A 72 -13.07 9.16 -12.70
CA GLU A 72 -13.80 8.01 -13.23
C GLU A 72 -12.88 6.77 -13.39
N LEU A 73 -11.70 6.96 -13.98
CA LEU A 73 -10.73 5.88 -14.15
C LEU A 73 -10.19 5.38 -12.81
N LEU A 74 -9.94 6.28 -11.87
CA LEU A 74 -9.54 5.93 -10.52
C LEU A 74 -10.58 5.01 -9.85
N GLU A 75 -11.86 5.37 -9.91
CA GLU A 75 -12.92 4.55 -9.33
C GLU A 75 -13.07 3.19 -10.03
N GLN A 76 -12.86 3.12 -11.33
CA GLN A 76 -12.84 1.85 -12.05
C GLN A 76 -11.70 0.95 -11.58
N ARG A 77 -10.48 1.47 -11.44
CA ARG A 77 -9.31 0.72 -10.95
C ARG A 77 -9.45 0.35 -9.47
N LEU A 78 -10.03 1.22 -8.66
CA LEU A 78 -10.31 0.93 -7.26
C LEU A 78 -11.45 -0.07 -7.04
N ALA A 79 -12.28 -0.37 -8.03
CA ALA A 79 -13.46 -1.22 -7.84
C ALA A 79 -13.13 -2.62 -7.30
N GLU A 80 -12.07 -3.26 -7.79
CA GLU A 80 -11.61 -4.56 -7.30
C GLU A 80 -10.98 -4.45 -5.91
N ILE A 81 -10.17 -3.43 -5.69
CA ILE A 81 -9.55 -3.15 -4.39
C ILE A 81 -10.64 -2.85 -3.34
N THR A 82 -11.65 -2.07 -3.68
CA THR A 82 -12.79 -1.75 -2.79
C THR A 82 -13.54 -3.00 -2.37
N ARG A 83 -13.76 -3.96 -3.29
CA ARG A 83 -14.40 -5.24 -2.97
C ARG A 83 -13.55 -6.11 -2.05
N ALA A 84 -12.22 -6.11 -2.25
CA ALA A 84 -11.31 -6.93 -1.46
C ALA A 84 -11.00 -6.30 -0.10
N THR A 85 -10.82 -4.99 -0.04
CA THR A 85 -10.40 -4.24 1.15
C THR A 85 -10.88 -2.78 1.10
N PRO A 86 -12.13 -2.52 1.59
CA PRO A 86 -12.72 -1.18 1.51
C PRO A 86 -11.91 -0.09 2.21
N GLN A 87 -11.28 -0.41 3.35
CA GLN A 87 -10.47 0.55 4.10
C GLN A 87 -9.19 0.96 3.34
N PHE A 88 -8.55 0.01 2.69
CA PHE A 88 -7.37 0.29 1.85
C PHE A 88 -7.76 1.22 0.68
N ALA A 89 -8.85 0.93 0.00
CA ALA A 89 -9.37 1.78 -1.08
C ALA A 89 -9.76 3.18 -0.59
N ALA A 90 -10.39 3.29 0.57
CA ALA A 90 -10.75 4.59 1.16
C ALA A 90 -9.48 5.43 1.48
N ALA A 91 -8.46 4.80 2.04
CA ALA A 91 -7.19 5.46 2.31
C ALA A 91 -6.46 5.88 1.03
N LEU A 92 -6.52 5.08 -0.04
CA LEU A 92 -5.96 5.46 -1.35
C LEU A 92 -6.65 6.68 -1.96
N ARG A 93 -8.00 6.76 -1.88
CA ARG A 93 -8.74 7.94 -2.32
C ARG A 93 -8.32 9.18 -1.57
N ALA A 94 -8.24 9.10 -0.25
CA ALA A 94 -7.83 10.20 0.61
C ALA A 94 -6.36 10.60 0.37
N TYR A 95 -5.48 9.62 0.17
CA TYR A 95 -4.09 9.86 -0.20
C TYR A 95 -3.99 10.68 -1.49
N ARG A 96 -4.72 10.26 -2.54
CA ARG A 96 -4.75 11.00 -3.81
C ARG A 96 -5.33 12.41 -3.66
N ALA A 97 -6.40 12.55 -2.90
CA ALA A 97 -7.01 13.86 -2.62
C ALA A 97 -6.04 14.79 -1.89
N ALA A 98 -5.32 14.29 -0.88
CA ALA A 98 -4.30 15.04 -0.16
C ALA A 98 -3.14 15.48 -1.06
N GLN A 99 -2.66 14.60 -1.95
CA GLN A 99 -1.64 14.95 -2.93
C GLN A 99 -2.08 16.10 -3.86
N ARG A 100 -3.29 16.01 -4.42
CA ARG A 100 -3.84 17.05 -5.28
C ARG A 100 -4.05 18.39 -4.56
N ALA A 101 -4.36 18.34 -3.27
CA ALA A 101 -4.52 19.53 -2.42
C ALA A 101 -3.18 20.10 -1.93
N GLY A 102 -2.05 19.44 -2.19
CA GLY A 102 -0.75 19.83 -1.64
C GLY A 102 -0.62 19.59 -0.12
N ASP A 103 -1.53 18.81 0.49
CA ASP A 103 -1.47 18.41 1.89
C ASP A 103 -0.51 17.24 2.09
N HIS A 104 0.78 17.57 2.08
CA HIS A 104 1.85 16.58 2.21
C HIS A 104 1.81 15.83 3.54
N ALA A 105 1.39 16.50 4.62
CA ALA A 105 1.33 15.89 5.95
C ALA A 105 0.27 14.78 6.01
N THR A 106 -0.92 15.03 5.46
CA THR A 106 -1.97 14.02 5.37
C THR A 106 -1.58 12.89 4.40
N ALA A 107 -1.01 13.21 3.25
CA ALA A 107 -0.53 12.20 2.31
C ALA A 107 0.54 11.29 2.94
N GLU A 108 1.56 11.85 3.59
CA GLU A 108 2.60 11.10 4.29
C GLU A 108 2.03 10.16 5.35
N GLY A 109 1.15 10.69 6.20
CA GLY A 109 0.52 9.90 7.27
C GLY A 109 -0.39 8.79 6.73
N LEU A 110 -1.10 9.00 5.62
CA LEU A 110 -1.91 7.96 4.97
C LEU A 110 -1.05 6.89 4.32
N ALA A 111 0.07 7.26 3.67
CA ALA A 111 1.04 6.28 3.16
C ALA A 111 1.62 5.43 4.30
N GLY A 112 1.96 6.06 5.43
CA GLY A 112 2.38 5.37 6.65
C GLY A 112 1.30 4.41 7.18
N TRP A 113 0.05 4.85 7.28
CA TRP A 113 -1.04 3.99 7.71
C TRP A 113 -1.26 2.81 6.75
N LEU A 114 -1.26 3.04 5.44
CA LEU A 114 -1.38 2.00 4.41
C LEU A 114 -0.23 0.99 4.47
N SER A 115 0.98 1.41 4.85
CA SER A 115 2.13 0.51 5.05
C SER A 115 2.14 -0.20 6.41
N GLY A 116 1.12 0.02 7.25
CA GLY A 116 0.98 -0.64 8.55
C GLY A 116 1.74 0.05 9.69
N GLN A 117 2.16 1.32 9.54
CA GLN A 117 2.74 2.07 10.65
C GLN A 117 1.71 2.27 11.76
N PRO A 118 2.06 1.97 13.01
CA PRO A 118 1.17 2.18 14.15
C PRO A 118 1.13 3.65 14.55
N ASN A 119 0.12 4.01 15.34
CA ASN A 119 0.01 5.33 15.98
C ASN A 119 -0.07 6.52 15.01
N VAL A 120 -0.54 6.30 13.78
CA VAL A 120 -0.83 7.41 12.87
C VAL A 120 -1.91 8.31 13.47
N ALA A 121 -1.75 9.62 13.36
CA ALA A 121 -2.63 10.60 13.98
C ALA A 121 -4.10 10.39 13.63
N ALA A 122 -4.98 10.51 14.61
CA ALA A 122 -6.42 10.30 14.42
C ALA A 122 -7.05 11.27 13.41
N SER A 123 -6.50 12.48 13.26
CA SER A 123 -6.93 13.44 12.24
C SER A 123 -6.70 12.93 10.82
N ILE A 124 -5.54 12.31 10.58
CA ILE A 124 -5.18 11.72 9.28
C ILE A 124 -6.10 10.54 8.96
N LYS A 125 -6.27 9.61 9.90
CA LYS A 125 -7.19 8.48 9.73
C LYS A 125 -8.63 8.92 9.46
N ARG A 126 -9.07 10.01 10.11
CA ARG A 126 -10.40 10.60 9.91
C ARG A 126 -10.56 11.17 8.50
N ALA A 127 -9.54 11.77 7.92
CA ALA A 127 -9.56 12.27 6.55
C ALA A 127 -9.89 11.17 5.53
N ALA A 128 -9.49 9.95 5.80
CA ALA A 128 -9.82 8.78 4.98
C ALA A 128 -11.07 8.00 5.43
N GLY A 129 -11.72 8.42 6.53
CA GLY A 129 -12.84 7.69 7.11
C GLY A 129 -12.45 6.33 7.70
N VAL A 130 -11.17 6.11 8.00
CA VAL A 130 -10.65 4.86 8.58
C VAL A 130 -10.40 5.01 10.08
N LYS A 131 -10.32 3.90 10.80
CA LYS A 131 -10.12 3.85 12.25
C LYS A 131 -9.13 2.75 12.62
N GLY A 132 -8.50 2.94 13.78
CA GLY A 132 -7.55 1.96 14.31
C GLY A 132 -6.24 1.90 13.52
N ASP A 133 -5.43 0.93 13.84
CA ASP A 133 -4.24 0.56 13.09
C ASP A 133 -4.51 -0.71 12.29
N VAL A 134 -3.64 -1.04 11.36
CA VAL A 134 -3.76 -2.28 10.58
C VAL A 134 -3.54 -3.46 11.51
N ASP A 135 -4.59 -4.23 11.73
CA ASP A 135 -4.57 -5.41 12.59
C ASP A 135 -4.23 -6.69 11.81
N HIS A 136 -4.18 -7.81 12.53
CA HIS A 136 -3.89 -9.12 11.97
C HIS A 136 -4.80 -9.50 10.78
N PHE A 137 -6.09 -9.20 10.84
CA PHE A 137 -7.04 -9.55 9.77
C PHE A 137 -6.93 -8.58 8.59
N ALA A 138 -6.70 -7.31 8.86
CA ALA A 138 -6.52 -6.30 7.84
C ALA A 138 -5.21 -6.51 7.05
N ALA A 139 -4.14 -7.00 7.69
CA ALA A 139 -2.83 -7.16 7.07
C ALA A 139 -2.87 -8.00 5.78
N LEU A 140 -3.56 -9.13 5.78
CA LEU A 140 -3.69 -9.98 4.59
C LEU A 140 -4.52 -9.32 3.49
N SER A 141 -5.61 -8.63 3.86
CA SER A 141 -6.41 -7.91 2.88
C SER A 141 -5.68 -6.71 2.31
N PHE A 142 -4.84 -6.03 3.09
CA PHE A 142 -3.99 -4.94 2.63
C PHE A 142 -2.89 -5.44 1.69
N LEU A 143 -2.27 -6.58 1.99
CA LEU A 143 -1.34 -7.23 1.08
C LEU A 143 -2.02 -7.55 -0.26
N ARG A 144 -3.25 -8.04 -0.23
CA ARG A 144 -4.04 -8.27 -1.44
C ARG A 144 -4.31 -6.98 -2.21
N GLY A 145 -4.63 -5.87 -1.53
CA GLY A 145 -4.79 -4.56 -2.14
C GLY A 145 -3.51 -4.09 -2.85
N LEU A 146 -2.36 -4.25 -2.19
CA LEU A 146 -1.06 -3.95 -2.80
C LEU A 146 -0.78 -4.81 -4.04
N LEU A 147 -1.08 -6.12 -3.98
CA LEU A 147 -0.88 -7.01 -5.14
C LEU A 147 -1.73 -6.60 -6.35
N LEU A 148 -2.93 -6.09 -6.14
CA LEU A 148 -3.77 -5.54 -7.20
C LEU A 148 -3.14 -4.29 -7.83
N ILE A 149 -2.61 -3.38 -7.00
CA ILE A 149 -1.87 -2.20 -7.47
C ILE A 149 -0.62 -2.61 -8.27
N LEU A 150 0.18 -3.51 -7.74
CA LEU A 150 1.39 -4.00 -8.43
C LEU A 150 1.05 -4.61 -9.79
N LYS A 151 0.01 -5.43 -9.85
CA LYS A 151 -0.45 -6.05 -11.11
C LYS A 151 -0.91 -4.99 -12.11
N ASP A 152 -1.70 -4.02 -11.69
CA ASP A 152 -2.17 -2.93 -12.53
C ASP A 152 -1.05 -2.00 -13.01
N SER A 153 0.03 -1.87 -12.20
CA SER A 153 1.27 -1.16 -12.56
C SER A 153 2.24 -1.98 -13.43
N GLY A 154 1.84 -3.15 -13.92
CA GLY A 154 2.64 -3.98 -14.81
C GLY A 154 3.67 -4.89 -14.11
N PHE A 155 3.68 -4.97 -12.78
CA PHE A 155 4.53 -5.93 -12.08
C PHE A 155 3.94 -7.33 -12.20
N SER A 156 4.80 -8.33 -12.44
CA SER A 156 4.39 -9.74 -12.50
C SER A 156 4.01 -10.32 -11.12
N GLY A 157 4.41 -9.66 -10.03
CA GLY A 157 4.09 -10.07 -8.68
C GLY A 157 5.04 -9.51 -7.62
N LEU A 158 4.85 -9.98 -6.39
CA LEU A 158 5.69 -9.70 -5.23
C LEU A 158 6.39 -10.98 -4.79
N ALA A 159 7.72 -10.94 -4.72
CA ALA A 159 8.52 -11.97 -4.05
C ALA A 159 8.72 -11.54 -2.59
N LEU A 160 8.13 -12.28 -1.66
CA LEU A 160 8.30 -12.08 -0.22
C LEU A 160 9.26 -13.13 0.31
N VAL A 161 10.43 -12.71 0.76
CA VAL A 161 11.45 -13.56 1.38
C VAL A 161 11.35 -13.42 2.89
N LEU A 162 11.09 -14.54 3.57
CA LEU A 162 11.08 -14.61 5.03
C LEU A 162 12.36 -15.29 5.48
N ASP A 163 13.22 -14.55 6.15
CA ASP A 163 14.50 -15.04 6.65
C ASP A 163 14.44 -15.36 8.14
N GLU A 164 15.38 -16.18 8.62
CA GLU A 164 15.53 -16.60 10.04
C GLU A 164 14.34 -17.37 10.63
N ILE A 165 13.50 -18.02 9.81
CA ILE A 165 12.38 -18.84 10.28
C ILE A 165 12.86 -20.00 11.20
N GLU A 166 14.10 -20.43 11.04
CA GLU A 166 14.71 -21.51 11.83
C GLU A 166 14.79 -21.19 13.33
N THR A 167 14.86 -19.92 13.70
CA THR A 167 14.86 -19.50 15.11
C THR A 167 13.57 -19.88 15.82
N LEU A 168 12.45 -19.99 15.10
CA LEU A 168 11.15 -20.40 15.66
C LEU A 168 11.06 -21.90 15.98
N GLN A 169 11.92 -22.73 15.40
CA GLN A 169 11.92 -24.18 15.64
C GLN A 169 12.68 -24.58 16.90
N ARG A 170 13.62 -23.76 17.37
CA ARG A 170 14.46 -24.08 18.54
C ARG A 170 13.73 -24.02 19.87
N VAL A 171 12.62 -23.28 19.95
CA VAL A 171 11.84 -23.10 21.19
C VAL A 171 10.90 -24.29 21.50
N ARG A 172 10.61 -25.15 20.53
CA ARG A 172 9.74 -26.34 20.75
C ARG A 172 10.47 -27.60 21.17
N GLY A 173 11.78 -27.56 21.37
CA GLY A 173 12.61 -28.72 21.65
C GLY A 173 12.92 -28.99 23.11
N ASP A 174 12.58 -28.10 24.06
CA ASP A 174 12.87 -28.19 25.45
C ASP A 174 11.58 -28.18 26.31
N VAL A 175 10.80 -29.26 26.23
CA VAL A 175 9.81 -29.66 27.24
C VAL A 175 9.90 -31.18 27.45
#